data_7e1bd55db3116e682412e832c0252299
#
_entry.id   7e1bd55db3116e682412e832c0252299
#
_cell.length_a   1.000
_cell.length_b   1.000
_cell.length_c   1.000
_cell.angle_alpha   90.00
_cell.angle_beta   90.00
_cell.angle_gamma   90.00
#
_symmetry.space_group_name_H-M   'P 1'
#
loop_
_entity.id
_entity.type
_entity.pdbx_description
1 polymer ?
#
loop_
_entity_poly.entity_id
_entity_poly.type
_entity_poly.pdbx_seq_one_letter_code
_entity_poly.pdbx_strand_id
1 'polypeptide(L)'
;MTAARAFLGMSHSPLIGLNPIEPALTRELEDAQARVREQVLAWSPQLVVLIGPDHYNGFFNELMPPFCIGTAATAVGDYGTPAGPLNTDPEAALALAGHLMDEDFDIAVSRRMDVDHGFAQALDVIWGGLATPPLVPIFMNAVAQPGIPRLRRCRALGESIGRFLDGLPRRTLLIGSGGLSHEPPVPTLAHPDPAVRERITVRRTPTQAERDLKTERLKAAGRALAAGDPAMKPLNPDWDARWMDALERGDPGALTALDEDAITREAGLSAHESKTWLVARSALPAGPLPTPVRWYRAIPDFIAGYGLLFSRTDPT
;
A
#
# COMPACT_ATOMS: atom_id res chain seq x y z
N MET A 1 28.56 -9.27 5.22
CA MET A 1 27.29 -10.01 5.14
C MET A 1 26.19 -9.00 4.95
N THR A 2 25.52 -9.01 3.81
CA THR A 2 24.33 -8.18 3.58
C THR A 2 23.18 -8.71 4.43
N ALA A 3 22.45 -7.82 5.09
CA ALA A 3 21.32 -8.21 5.91
C ALA A 3 20.21 -8.83 5.03
N ALA A 4 19.57 -9.89 5.52
CA ALA A 4 18.48 -10.56 4.82
C ALA A 4 17.27 -9.63 4.67
N ARG A 5 16.61 -9.68 3.52
CA ARG A 5 15.41 -8.90 3.22
C ARG A 5 14.27 -9.79 2.79
N ALA A 6 13.07 -9.39 3.11
CA ALA A 6 11.86 -9.97 2.58
C ALA A 6 10.99 -8.89 1.95
N PHE A 7 10.24 -9.28 0.94
CA PHE A 7 9.27 -8.44 0.24
C PHE A 7 7.87 -9.01 0.43
N LEU A 8 6.93 -8.14 0.73
CA LEU A 8 5.50 -8.43 0.72
C LEU A 8 4.77 -7.33 -0.05
N GLY A 9 4.26 -7.65 -1.23
CA GLY A 9 3.22 -6.88 -1.89
C GLY A 9 1.87 -7.42 -1.43
N MET A 10 1.02 -6.54 -0.89
CA MET A 10 -0.28 -6.95 -0.38
C MET A 10 -1.35 -5.92 -0.72
N SER A 11 -2.43 -6.38 -1.35
CA SER A 11 -3.62 -5.55 -1.51
C SER A 11 -4.30 -5.34 -0.17
N HIS A 12 -4.92 -4.16 -0.02
CA HIS A 12 -5.87 -3.89 1.04
C HIS A 12 -7.23 -3.52 0.43
N SER A 13 -8.27 -3.65 1.20
CA SER A 13 -9.60 -3.14 0.86
C SER A 13 -10.40 -2.87 2.12
N PRO A 14 -11.00 -1.68 2.24
CA PRO A 14 -11.86 -1.35 3.36
C PRO A 14 -13.15 -2.20 3.40
N LEU A 15 -13.43 -2.99 2.35
CA LEU A 15 -14.63 -3.81 2.24
C LEU A 15 -14.45 -5.25 2.76
N ILE A 16 -13.24 -5.63 3.19
CA ILE A 16 -13.01 -6.92 3.85
C ILE A 16 -13.83 -6.97 5.15
N GLY A 17 -14.66 -8.03 5.28
CA GLY A 17 -15.57 -8.18 6.41
C GLY A 17 -16.81 -7.29 6.37
N LEU A 18 -16.91 -6.33 5.43
CA LEU A 18 -18.06 -5.44 5.26
C LEU A 18 -18.98 -5.86 4.11
N ASN A 19 -18.42 -6.32 3.00
CA ASN A 19 -19.18 -6.95 1.92
C ASN A 19 -18.94 -8.46 1.94
N PRO A 20 -19.99 -9.29 1.96
CA PRO A 20 -19.81 -10.73 1.88
C PRO A 20 -19.35 -11.13 0.48
N ILE A 21 -18.44 -12.09 0.42
CA ILE A 21 -18.04 -12.79 -0.80
C ILE A 21 -18.37 -14.27 -0.66
N GLU A 22 -18.25 -15.02 -1.76
CA GLU A 22 -18.49 -16.47 -1.74
C GLU A 22 -17.69 -17.17 -0.62
N PRO A 23 -18.30 -18.05 0.20
CA PRO A 23 -17.61 -18.69 1.32
C PRO A 23 -16.35 -19.49 0.93
N ALA A 24 -16.33 -20.04 -0.29
CA ALA A 24 -15.14 -20.71 -0.81
C ALA A 24 -13.99 -19.71 -1.06
N LEU A 25 -14.30 -18.54 -1.62
CA LEU A 25 -13.33 -17.48 -1.87
C LEU A 25 -12.85 -16.85 -0.55
N THR A 26 -13.73 -16.70 0.44
CA THR A 26 -13.34 -16.25 1.78
C THR A 26 -12.28 -17.17 2.38
N ARG A 27 -12.52 -18.48 2.38
CA ARG A 27 -11.54 -19.46 2.88
C ARG A 27 -10.22 -19.42 2.09
N GLU A 28 -10.30 -19.31 0.76
CA GLU A 28 -9.12 -19.23 -0.09
C GLU A 28 -8.26 -18.00 0.23
N LEU A 29 -8.89 -16.85 0.48
CA LEU A 29 -8.23 -15.61 0.89
C LEU A 29 -7.58 -15.76 2.28
N GLU A 30 -8.34 -16.28 3.24
CA GLU A 30 -7.85 -16.51 4.61
C GLU A 30 -6.66 -17.49 4.64
N ASP A 31 -6.71 -18.57 3.86
CA ASP A 31 -5.62 -19.54 3.72
C ASP A 31 -4.37 -18.91 3.07
N ALA A 32 -4.56 -18.04 2.07
CA ALA A 32 -3.46 -17.34 1.44
C ALA A 32 -2.80 -16.34 2.39
N GLN A 33 -3.59 -15.58 3.14
CA GLN A 33 -3.12 -14.66 4.19
C GLN A 33 -2.41 -15.42 5.32
N ALA A 34 -2.97 -16.55 5.77
CA ALA A 34 -2.38 -17.39 6.80
C ALA A 34 -1.00 -17.94 6.39
N ARG A 35 -0.86 -18.40 5.14
CA ARG A 35 0.44 -18.87 4.60
C ARG A 35 1.50 -17.77 4.59
N VAL A 36 1.13 -16.54 4.17
CA VAL A 36 2.07 -15.41 4.19
C VAL A 36 2.42 -15.04 5.63
N ARG A 37 1.43 -14.96 6.51
CA ARG A 37 1.63 -14.70 7.96
C ARG A 37 2.60 -15.70 8.58
N GLU A 38 2.37 -17.00 8.37
CA GLU A 38 3.24 -18.06 8.90
C GLU A 38 4.69 -17.87 8.45
N GLN A 39 4.92 -17.61 7.17
CA GLN A 39 6.27 -17.41 6.65
C GLN A 39 6.94 -16.14 7.18
N VAL A 40 6.21 -15.03 7.30
CA VAL A 40 6.72 -13.79 7.88
C VAL A 40 7.09 -13.98 9.34
N LEU A 41 6.21 -14.59 10.13
CA LEU A 41 6.45 -14.81 11.57
C LEU A 41 7.60 -15.80 11.81
N ALA A 42 7.69 -16.88 11.03
CA ALA A 42 8.81 -17.83 11.09
C ALA A 42 10.15 -17.17 10.71
N TRP A 43 10.15 -16.25 9.72
CA TRP A 43 11.34 -15.51 9.33
C TRP A 43 11.74 -14.44 10.36
N SER A 44 10.80 -13.99 11.19
CA SER A 44 11.03 -13.10 12.33
C SER A 44 11.76 -11.80 11.94
N PRO A 45 11.11 -10.87 11.21
CA PRO A 45 11.71 -9.58 10.86
C PRO A 45 12.06 -8.78 12.11
N GLN A 46 13.17 -8.04 12.05
CA GLN A 46 13.67 -7.16 13.11
C GLN A 46 13.36 -5.68 12.84
N LEU A 47 13.01 -5.37 11.61
CA LEU A 47 12.53 -4.08 11.15
C LEU A 47 11.48 -4.29 10.06
N VAL A 48 10.47 -3.44 10.03
CA VAL A 48 9.49 -3.36 8.94
C VAL A 48 9.62 -2.01 8.27
N VAL A 49 9.72 -1.97 6.95
CA VAL A 49 9.53 -0.74 6.17
C VAL A 49 8.21 -0.89 5.42
N LEU A 50 7.21 -0.12 5.83
CA LEU A 50 5.86 -0.21 5.27
C LEU A 50 5.56 1.02 4.42
N ILE A 51 5.37 0.79 3.12
CA ILE A 51 4.98 1.79 2.14
C ILE A 51 3.48 1.66 1.89
N GLY A 52 2.73 2.71 2.16
CA GLY A 52 1.26 2.73 1.98
C GLY A 52 0.73 4.07 1.50
N PRO A 53 -0.47 4.09 0.89
CA PRO A 53 -1.21 5.30 0.57
C PRO A 53 -2.00 5.80 1.79
N ASP A 54 -2.68 6.93 1.63
CA ASP A 54 -3.70 7.44 2.55
C ASP A 54 -4.92 7.91 1.74
N HIS A 55 -6.11 7.76 2.32
CA HIS A 55 -7.38 8.06 1.68
C HIS A 55 -8.08 9.27 2.32
N TYR A 56 -7.32 10.39 2.44
CA TYR A 56 -7.74 11.63 3.08
C TYR A 56 -8.11 11.45 4.56
N ASN A 57 -7.25 10.75 5.31
CA ASN A 57 -7.32 10.63 6.76
C ASN A 57 -6.14 11.32 7.47
N GLY A 58 -4.91 11.12 6.98
CA GLY A 58 -3.70 11.76 7.48
C GLY A 58 -3.16 12.85 6.57
N PHE A 59 -3.37 12.72 5.25
CA PHE A 59 -2.87 13.62 4.22
C PHE A 59 -4.02 14.21 3.40
N PHE A 60 -3.96 15.52 3.19
CA PHE A 60 -4.99 16.31 2.50
C PHE A 60 -4.34 17.19 1.44
N ASN A 61 -5.15 17.71 0.49
CA ASN A 61 -4.64 18.58 -0.57
C ASN A 61 -4.14 19.96 -0.08
N GLU A 62 -4.35 20.29 1.20
CA GLU A 62 -3.70 21.44 1.86
C GLU A 62 -2.17 21.31 1.78
N LEU A 63 -1.64 20.09 1.98
CA LEU A 63 -0.23 19.74 1.78
C LEU A 63 -0.07 18.26 1.49
N MET A 64 0.04 17.90 0.22
CA MET A 64 0.14 16.51 -0.23
C MET A 64 1.53 16.23 -0.81
N PRO A 65 2.47 15.72 0.00
CA PRO A 65 3.79 15.36 -0.50
C PRO A 65 3.72 14.09 -1.36
N PRO A 66 4.61 13.91 -2.35
CA PRO A 66 4.72 12.65 -3.10
C PRO A 66 5.07 11.47 -2.20
N PHE A 67 5.98 11.69 -1.25
CA PHE A 67 6.43 10.73 -0.24
C PHE A 67 6.64 11.42 1.11
N CYS A 68 6.38 10.69 2.20
CA CYS A 68 6.64 11.19 3.54
C CYS A 68 7.05 10.04 4.47
N ILE A 69 8.15 10.20 5.21
CA ILE A 69 8.56 9.28 6.26
C ILE A 69 7.97 9.73 7.59
N GLY A 70 7.35 8.80 8.32
CA GLY A 70 6.86 9.03 9.68
C GLY A 70 7.88 8.62 10.74
N THR A 71 8.25 9.54 11.64
CA THR A 71 9.02 9.19 12.85
C THR A 71 8.14 8.76 14.01
N ALA A 72 6.88 9.14 13.97
CA ALA A 72 5.79 8.64 14.80
C ALA A 72 4.53 8.56 13.95
N ALA A 73 3.74 7.50 14.12
CA ALA A 73 2.51 7.31 13.38
C ALA A 73 1.40 6.72 14.26
N THR A 74 0.15 7.09 13.95
CA THR A 74 -1.04 6.61 14.64
C THR A 74 -2.07 6.14 13.61
N ALA A 75 -2.56 4.92 13.75
CA ALA A 75 -3.65 4.39 12.95
C ALA A 75 -4.98 4.98 13.41
N VAL A 76 -5.78 5.49 12.47
CA VAL A 76 -7.06 6.17 12.77
C VAL A 76 -8.21 5.20 13.06
N GLY A 77 -8.05 3.91 12.70
CA GLY A 77 -9.06 2.88 12.97
C GLY A 77 -10.31 3.00 12.09
N ASP A 78 -10.13 3.35 10.83
CA ASP A 78 -11.22 3.37 9.85
C ASP A 78 -11.61 1.95 9.42
N TYR A 79 -12.85 1.77 8.99
CA TYR A 79 -13.41 0.50 8.49
C TYR A 79 -13.18 -0.72 9.39
N GLY A 80 -13.10 -0.51 10.71
CA GLY A 80 -12.90 -1.60 11.67
C GLY A 80 -11.46 -2.08 11.81
N THR A 81 -10.49 -1.42 11.18
CA THR A 81 -9.07 -1.71 11.39
C THR A 81 -8.63 -1.26 12.79
N PRO A 82 -7.54 -1.82 13.35
CA PRO A 82 -7.01 -1.40 14.64
C PRO A 82 -6.65 0.09 14.67
N ALA A 83 -7.00 0.75 15.79
CA ALA A 83 -6.66 2.15 16.06
C ALA A 83 -5.58 2.25 17.14
N GLY A 84 -4.69 3.23 17.01
CA GLY A 84 -3.68 3.51 18.03
C GLY A 84 -2.28 3.74 17.46
N PRO A 85 -1.29 3.94 18.34
CA PRO A 85 0.08 4.21 17.92
C PRO A 85 0.70 2.98 17.26
N LEU A 86 1.44 3.21 16.17
CA LEU A 86 2.29 2.21 15.56
C LEU A 86 3.62 2.09 16.35
N ASN A 87 4.21 0.91 16.34
CA ASN A 87 5.54 0.66 16.94
C ASN A 87 6.66 1.20 16.01
N THR A 88 6.72 2.53 15.85
CA THR A 88 7.70 3.17 14.97
C THR A 88 9.12 3.11 15.53
N ASP A 89 10.13 3.05 14.63
CA ASP A 89 11.55 3.23 14.94
C ASP A 89 11.98 4.65 14.47
N PRO A 90 11.91 5.66 15.33
CA PRO A 90 12.21 7.04 14.95
C PRO A 90 13.67 7.26 14.56
N GLU A 91 14.61 6.48 15.11
CA GLU A 91 16.04 6.58 14.79
C GLU A 91 16.27 6.04 13.36
N ALA A 92 15.75 4.86 13.05
CA ALA A 92 15.84 4.29 11.71
C ALA A 92 15.11 5.17 10.67
N ALA A 93 13.97 5.74 11.03
CA ALA A 93 13.21 6.64 10.17
C ALA A 93 13.99 7.92 9.83
N LEU A 94 14.64 8.54 10.82
CA LEU A 94 15.46 9.74 10.61
C LEU A 94 16.75 9.41 9.85
N ALA A 95 17.40 8.29 10.16
CA ALA A 95 18.58 7.86 9.44
C ALA A 95 18.28 7.57 7.95
N LEU A 96 17.15 6.91 7.68
CA LEU A 96 16.68 6.69 6.31
C LEU A 96 16.35 8.02 5.61
N ALA A 97 15.68 8.95 6.28
CA ALA A 97 15.37 10.25 5.69
C ALA A 97 16.66 11.04 5.34
N GLY A 98 17.66 11.04 6.22
CA GLY A 98 18.96 11.64 5.95
C GLY A 98 19.65 11.01 4.73
N HIS A 99 19.73 9.68 4.70
CA HIS A 99 20.29 8.95 3.56
C HIS A 99 19.58 9.27 2.24
N LEU A 100 18.25 9.36 2.24
CA LEU A 100 17.47 9.71 1.06
C LEU A 100 17.77 11.14 0.59
N MET A 101 17.93 12.10 1.52
CA MET A 101 18.31 13.47 1.19
C MET A 101 19.72 13.54 0.62
N ASP A 102 20.66 12.77 1.15
CA ASP A 102 22.04 12.67 0.63
C ASP A 102 22.08 12.05 -0.78
N GLU A 103 21.03 11.32 -1.18
CA GLU A 103 20.84 10.75 -2.52
C GLU A 103 19.84 11.55 -3.40
N ASP A 104 19.69 12.84 -3.16
CA ASP A 104 18.88 13.78 -3.94
C ASP A 104 17.35 13.45 -3.93
N PHE A 105 16.86 12.84 -2.83
CA PHE A 105 15.43 12.72 -2.59
C PHE A 105 14.92 13.81 -1.65
N ASP A 106 14.09 14.71 -2.16
CA ASP A 106 13.36 15.70 -1.36
C ASP A 106 12.23 15.00 -0.59
N ILE A 107 12.56 14.24 0.44
CA ILE A 107 11.60 13.48 1.23
C ILE A 107 10.99 14.33 2.34
N ALA A 108 9.66 14.34 2.45
CA ALA A 108 8.98 14.92 3.59
C ALA A 108 9.18 14.05 4.84
N VAL A 109 9.24 14.69 6.02
CA VAL A 109 9.32 13.98 7.30
C VAL A 109 8.18 14.44 8.21
N SER A 110 7.36 13.48 8.66
CA SER A 110 6.30 13.73 9.65
C SER A 110 6.73 13.24 11.02
N ARG A 111 6.63 14.12 12.01
CA ARG A 111 6.82 13.74 13.41
C ARG A 111 5.53 13.28 14.10
N ARG A 112 4.42 13.33 13.35
CA ARG A 112 3.10 12.95 13.81
C ARG A 112 2.25 12.64 12.58
N MET A 113 2.40 11.40 12.10
CA MET A 113 1.68 10.91 10.93
C MET A 113 0.39 10.21 11.38
N ASP A 114 -0.75 10.59 10.82
CA ASP A 114 -1.95 9.75 10.91
C ASP A 114 -1.99 8.85 9.68
N VAL A 115 -2.32 7.58 9.87
CA VAL A 115 -2.43 6.57 8.81
C VAL A 115 -3.75 5.83 8.90
N ASP A 116 -4.26 5.36 7.78
CA ASP A 116 -5.53 4.65 7.69
C ASP A 116 -5.38 3.14 7.43
N HIS A 117 -6.46 2.51 6.97
CA HIS A 117 -6.49 1.08 6.62
C HIS A 117 -5.42 0.69 5.61
N GLY A 118 -4.95 1.60 4.76
CA GLY A 118 -3.83 1.36 3.83
C GLY A 118 -2.55 0.92 4.53
N PHE A 119 -2.36 1.29 5.80
CA PHE A 119 -1.27 0.80 6.65
C PHE A 119 -1.75 -0.26 7.64
N ALA A 120 -2.83 0.03 8.37
CA ALA A 120 -3.27 -0.78 9.50
C ALA A 120 -3.69 -2.18 9.08
N GLN A 121 -4.31 -2.36 7.92
CA GLN A 121 -4.80 -3.66 7.48
C GLN A 121 -3.66 -4.65 7.19
N ALA A 122 -2.55 -4.19 6.58
CA ALA A 122 -1.38 -5.04 6.36
C ALA A 122 -0.77 -5.53 7.68
N LEU A 123 -0.72 -4.65 8.69
CA LEU A 123 -0.22 -5.00 10.01
C LEU A 123 -1.15 -5.97 10.72
N ASP A 124 -2.45 -5.73 10.65
CA ASP A 124 -3.47 -6.58 11.27
C ASP A 124 -3.48 -7.99 10.66
N VAL A 125 -3.43 -8.11 9.35
CA VAL A 125 -3.36 -9.42 8.65
C VAL A 125 -2.14 -10.23 9.11
N ILE A 126 -0.98 -9.59 9.26
CA ILE A 126 0.27 -10.32 9.57
C ILE A 126 0.46 -10.54 11.07
N TRP A 127 0.17 -9.55 11.92
CA TRP A 127 0.43 -9.62 13.36
C TRP A 127 -0.82 -9.70 14.24
N GLY A 128 -2.01 -9.60 13.66
CA GLY A 128 -3.27 -9.57 14.42
C GLY A 128 -3.47 -8.27 15.18
N GLY A 129 -2.92 -7.15 14.69
CA GLY A 129 -3.01 -5.83 15.28
C GLY A 129 -1.78 -4.97 15.06
N LEU A 130 -1.60 -3.94 15.90
CA LEU A 130 -0.51 -2.97 15.78
C LEU A 130 0.75 -3.33 16.58
N ALA A 131 0.76 -4.43 17.32
CA ALA A 131 1.92 -4.94 18.06
C ALA A 131 2.90 -5.66 17.10
N THR A 132 3.68 -4.88 16.38
CA THR A 132 4.60 -5.32 15.33
C THR A 132 6.06 -5.22 15.78
N PRO A 133 7.05 -5.79 15.05
CA PRO A 133 8.43 -5.33 15.16
C PRO A 133 8.52 -3.82 14.90
N PRO A 134 9.63 -3.16 15.33
CA PRO A 134 9.84 -1.74 15.01
C PRO A 134 9.64 -1.47 13.52
N LEU A 135 8.96 -0.36 13.18
CA LEU A 135 8.65 -0.06 11.78
C LEU A 135 8.96 1.38 11.37
N VAL A 136 9.28 1.56 10.10
CA VAL A 136 9.40 2.85 9.42
C VAL A 136 8.21 2.97 8.45
N PRO A 137 7.19 3.82 8.77
CA PRO A 137 6.09 4.06 7.86
C PRO A 137 6.48 5.08 6.80
N ILE A 138 6.22 4.77 5.54
CA ILE A 138 6.45 5.64 4.39
C ILE A 138 5.12 5.86 3.67
N PHE A 139 4.57 7.04 3.76
CA PHE A 139 3.42 7.45 2.96
C PHE A 139 3.85 7.68 1.52
N MET A 140 3.04 7.22 0.58
CA MET A 140 3.13 7.53 -0.85
C MET A 140 1.79 8.06 -1.36
N ASN A 141 1.80 9.24 -1.98
CA ASN A 141 0.60 9.75 -2.62
C ASN A 141 0.17 8.86 -3.79
N ALA A 142 -1.00 8.26 -3.73
CA ALA A 142 -1.58 7.44 -4.79
C ALA A 142 -2.97 7.95 -5.23
N VAL A 143 -3.47 9.06 -4.64
CA VAL A 143 -4.85 9.51 -4.84
C VAL A 143 -4.95 10.93 -5.39
N ALA A 144 -4.05 11.85 -5.01
CA ALA A 144 -4.15 13.27 -5.31
C ALA A 144 -3.32 13.66 -6.54
N GLN A 145 -3.97 14.15 -7.57
CA GLN A 145 -3.32 14.69 -8.77
C GLN A 145 -3.37 16.23 -8.79
N PRO A 146 -2.32 16.89 -9.32
CA PRO A 146 -1.00 16.35 -9.65
C PRO A 146 -0.22 16.02 -8.35
N GLY A 147 0.68 15.06 -8.36
CA GLY A 147 1.49 14.74 -7.17
C GLY A 147 1.71 13.25 -6.98
N ILE A 148 0.98 12.40 -7.71
CA ILE A 148 1.25 10.96 -7.74
C ILE A 148 2.65 10.74 -8.32
N PRO A 149 3.58 10.08 -7.57
CA PRO A 149 4.94 9.89 -8.04
C PRO A 149 4.99 9.02 -9.30
N ARG A 150 5.92 9.36 -10.19
CA ARG A 150 6.16 8.58 -11.42
C ARG A 150 6.81 7.25 -11.07
N LEU A 151 6.55 6.22 -11.87
CA LEU A 151 7.11 4.87 -11.68
C LEU A 151 8.62 4.88 -11.51
N ARG A 152 9.35 5.68 -12.31
CA ARG A 152 10.79 5.85 -12.18
C ARG A 152 11.23 6.39 -10.81
N ARG A 153 10.43 7.28 -10.19
CA ARG A 153 10.70 7.84 -8.86
C ARG A 153 10.41 6.82 -7.77
N CYS A 154 9.33 6.03 -7.93
CA CYS A 154 9.02 4.92 -7.03
C CYS A 154 10.15 3.88 -7.04
N ARG A 155 10.62 3.48 -8.22
CA ARG A 155 11.77 2.58 -8.37
C ARG A 155 13.02 3.15 -7.70
N ALA A 156 13.39 4.39 -8.02
CA ALA A 156 14.58 5.02 -7.48
C ALA A 156 14.52 5.16 -5.94
N LEU A 157 13.35 5.47 -5.38
CA LEU A 157 13.14 5.46 -3.92
C LEU A 157 13.41 4.07 -3.33
N GLY A 158 12.86 3.02 -3.93
CA GLY A 158 13.09 1.64 -3.48
C GLY A 158 14.57 1.25 -3.55
N GLU A 159 15.25 1.56 -4.66
CA GLU A 159 16.69 1.30 -4.82
C GLU A 159 17.54 2.04 -3.76
N SER A 160 17.19 3.29 -3.42
CA SER A 160 17.86 4.06 -2.37
C SER A 160 17.59 3.47 -0.98
N ILE A 161 16.34 3.09 -0.67
CA ILE A 161 16.03 2.33 0.54
C ILE A 161 16.87 1.04 0.61
N GLY A 162 17.02 0.35 -0.51
CA GLY A 162 17.85 -0.86 -0.60
C GLY A 162 19.29 -0.59 -0.19
N ARG A 163 19.93 0.47 -0.71
CA ARG A 163 21.31 0.87 -0.34
C ARG A 163 21.44 1.22 1.14
N PHE A 164 20.47 1.96 1.70
CA PHE A 164 20.43 2.21 3.14
C PHE A 164 20.45 0.92 3.95
N LEU A 165 19.63 -0.05 3.55
CA LEU A 165 19.49 -1.32 4.24
C LEU A 165 20.75 -2.22 4.11
N ASP A 166 21.62 -2.01 3.11
CA ASP A 166 22.90 -2.71 3.00
C ASP A 166 23.83 -2.42 4.19
N GLY A 167 23.71 -1.23 4.78
CA GLY A 167 24.44 -0.82 5.98
C GLY A 167 23.77 -1.22 7.30
N LEU A 168 22.56 -1.80 7.27
CA LEU A 168 21.78 -2.08 8.47
C LEU A 168 21.76 -3.58 8.80
N PRO A 169 22.34 -4.04 9.93
CA PRO A 169 22.45 -5.46 10.27
C PRO A 169 21.13 -6.00 10.86
N ARG A 170 19.98 -5.74 10.22
CA ARG A 170 18.65 -6.19 10.65
C ARG A 170 17.94 -6.91 9.52
N ARG A 171 17.31 -8.06 9.81
CA ARG A 171 16.35 -8.67 8.88
C ARG A 171 15.18 -7.71 8.68
N THR A 172 15.05 -7.18 7.46
CA THR A 172 14.06 -6.15 7.15
C THR A 172 12.99 -6.67 6.21
N LEU A 173 11.73 -6.58 6.64
CA LEU A 173 10.56 -6.83 5.80
C LEU A 173 10.11 -5.53 5.15
N LEU A 174 10.07 -5.52 3.82
CA LEU A 174 9.54 -4.42 3.02
C LEU A 174 8.12 -4.76 2.60
N ILE A 175 7.15 -3.96 3.05
CA ILE A 175 5.74 -4.13 2.70
C ILE A 175 5.33 -3.01 1.77
N GLY A 176 4.81 -3.35 0.59
CA GLY A 176 4.06 -2.46 -0.27
C GLY A 176 2.57 -2.75 -0.12
N SER A 177 1.84 -1.85 0.50
CA SER A 177 0.40 -1.98 0.71
C SER A 177 -0.35 -1.15 -0.33
N GLY A 178 -1.23 -1.78 -1.12
CA GLY A 178 -2.01 -1.09 -2.15
C GLY A 178 -2.76 -2.05 -3.06
N GLY A 179 -3.96 -1.69 -3.47
CA GLY A 179 -4.75 -2.47 -4.43
C GLY A 179 -4.07 -2.55 -5.80
N LEU A 180 -4.40 -3.60 -6.56
CA LEU A 180 -4.03 -3.72 -7.98
C LEU A 180 -5.06 -2.95 -8.83
N SER A 181 -5.70 -3.56 -9.84
CA SER A 181 -6.74 -2.84 -10.57
C SER A 181 -7.92 -2.52 -9.66
N HIS A 182 -8.25 -1.22 -9.51
CA HIS A 182 -9.41 -0.77 -8.75
C HIS A 182 -9.72 0.72 -8.99
N GLU A 183 -11.00 1.06 -8.86
CA GLU A 183 -11.48 2.45 -8.93
C GLU A 183 -12.70 2.63 -8.02
N PRO A 184 -12.51 2.70 -6.69
CA PRO A 184 -13.57 3.05 -5.77
C PRO A 184 -13.98 4.52 -5.95
N PRO A 185 -15.15 4.94 -5.48
CA PRO A 185 -15.63 6.32 -5.60
C PRO A 185 -14.89 7.28 -4.65
N VAL A 186 -13.58 7.48 -4.89
CA VAL A 186 -12.76 8.43 -4.16
C VAL A 186 -12.97 9.83 -4.73
N PRO A 187 -13.28 10.85 -3.89
CA PRO A 187 -13.45 12.21 -4.37
C PRO A 187 -12.12 12.80 -4.88
N THR A 188 -12.22 13.61 -5.94
CA THR A 188 -11.09 14.33 -6.53
C THR A 188 -11.31 15.83 -6.51
N LEU A 189 -10.26 16.62 -6.73
CA LEU A 189 -10.38 18.08 -6.88
C LEU A 189 -11.18 18.51 -8.12
N ALA A 190 -11.43 17.60 -9.06
CA ALA A 190 -12.32 17.82 -10.18
C ALA A 190 -13.83 17.66 -9.83
N HIS A 191 -14.16 17.26 -8.62
CA HIS A 191 -15.55 17.10 -8.19
C HIS A 191 -16.31 18.43 -8.31
N PRO A 192 -17.55 18.44 -8.86
CA PRO A 192 -18.30 19.69 -9.10
C PRO A 192 -18.69 20.41 -7.80
N ASP A 193 -19.00 19.67 -6.74
CA ASP A 193 -19.39 20.24 -5.44
C ASP A 193 -18.18 20.80 -4.67
N PRO A 194 -18.17 22.13 -4.38
CA PRO A 194 -17.11 22.75 -3.59
C PRO A 194 -16.94 22.14 -2.19
N ALA A 195 -18.04 21.71 -1.55
CA ALA A 195 -17.97 21.12 -0.21
C ALA A 195 -17.27 19.76 -0.22
N VAL A 196 -17.34 19.03 -1.33
CA VAL A 196 -16.57 17.78 -1.49
C VAL A 196 -15.09 18.09 -1.67
N ARG A 197 -14.75 19.08 -2.50
CA ARG A 197 -13.34 19.52 -2.67
C ARG A 197 -12.74 20.03 -1.37
N GLU A 198 -13.48 20.81 -0.59
CA GLU A 198 -13.02 21.32 0.71
C GLU A 198 -12.70 20.18 1.69
N ARG A 199 -13.55 19.13 1.73
CA ARG A 199 -13.34 17.98 2.61
C ARG A 199 -12.06 17.19 2.34
N ILE A 200 -11.55 17.21 1.10
CA ILE A 200 -10.30 16.55 0.73
C ILE A 200 -9.11 17.52 0.69
N THR A 201 -9.37 18.82 0.89
CA THR A 201 -8.33 19.84 0.91
C THR A 201 -7.90 20.15 2.33
N VAL A 202 -8.82 20.48 3.21
CA VAL A 202 -8.50 20.92 4.56
C VAL A 202 -8.47 19.74 5.53
N ARG A 203 -7.39 19.66 6.29
CA ARG A 203 -7.24 18.63 7.33
C ARG A 203 -8.37 18.71 8.36
N ARG A 204 -9.02 17.58 8.58
CA ARG A 204 -10.15 17.47 9.51
C ARG A 204 -10.30 16.03 10.02
N THR A 205 -10.97 15.90 11.14
CA THR A 205 -11.44 14.60 11.64
C THR A 205 -12.90 14.44 11.23
N PRO A 206 -13.26 13.43 10.40
CA PRO A 206 -14.64 13.16 10.05
C PRO A 206 -15.48 12.82 11.28
N THR A 207 -16.73 13.24 11.31
CA THR A 207 -17.72 12.82 12.31
C THR A 207 -18.06 11.32 12.11
N GLN A 208 -18.64 10.68 13.13
CA GLN A 208 -19.07 9.28 13.00
C GLN A 208 -20.11 9.12 11.87
N ALA A 209 -21.08 10.01 11.78
CA ALA A 209 -22.09 9.99 10.72
C ALA A 209 -21.49 10.08 9.29
N GLU A 210 -20.43 10.88 9.12
CA GLU A 210 -19.73 10.97 7.83
C GLU A 210 -18.96 9.68 7.51
N ARG A 211 -18.36 9.04 8.53
CA ARG A 211 -17.70 7.73 8.36
C ARG A 211 -18.71 6.66 7.97
N ASP A 212 -19.85 6.60 8.65
CA ASP A 212 -20.91 5.64 8.37
C ASP A 212 -21.46 5.81 6.95
N LEU A 213 -21.70 7.07 6.54
CA LEU A 213 -22.17 7.39 5.19
C LEU A 213 -21.12 7.00 4.12
N LYS A 214 -19.83 7.28 4.37
CA LYS A 214 -18.73 6.87 3.49
C LYS A 214 -18.68 5.35 3.35
N THR A 215 -18.80 4.63 4.47
CA THR A 215 -18.80 3.17 4.51
C THR A 215 -19.98 2.58 3.71
N GLU A 216 -21.20 3.07 3.92
CA GLU A 216 -22.38 2.56 3.19
C GLU A 216 -22.30 2.85 1.68
N ARG A 217 -21.80 4.00 1.29
CA ARG A 217 -21.55 4.31 -0.14
C ARG A 217 -20.54 3.36 -0.77
N LEU A 218 -19.47 3.05 -0.05
CA LEU A 218 -18.45 2.15 -0.54
C LEU A 218 -18.96 0.70 -0.64
N LYS A 219 -19.70 0.24 0.37
CA LYS A 219 -20.37 -1.07 0.33
C LYS A 219 -21.33 -1.18 -0.86
N ALA A 220 -22.11 -0.13 -1.11
CA ALA A 220 -23.01 -0.09 -2.26
C ALA A 220 -22.25 -0.14 -3.59
N ALA A 221 -21.15 0.58 -3.71
CA ALA A 221 -20.30 0.55 -4.91
C ALA A 221 -19.70 -0.85 -5.17
N GLY A 222 -19.23 -1.56 -4.13
CA GLY A 222 -18.75 -2.95 -4.26
C GLY A 222 -19.85 -3.90 -4.77
N ARG A 223 -21.05 -3.81 -4.20
CA ARG A 223 -22.20 -4.59 -4.68
C ARG A 223 -22.60 -4.25 -6.12
N ALA A 224 -22.53 -2.96 -6.50
CA ALA A 224 -22.80 -2.53 -7.87
C ALA A 224 -21.78 -3.11 -8.86
N LEU A 225 -20.49 -3.06 -8.52
CA LEU A 225 -19.44 -3.66 -9.36
C LEU A 225 -19.62 -5.18 -9.48
N ALA A 226 -19.96 -5.87 -8.39
CA ALA A 226 -20.21 -7.31 -8.40
C ALA A 226 -21.46 -7.68 -9.23
N ALA A 227 -22.45 -6.79 -9.28
CA ALA A 227 -23.64 -6.93 -10.14
C ALA A 227 -23.38 -6.56 -11.61
N GLY A 228 -22.20 -6.10 -11.98
CA GLY A 228 -21.85 -5.70 -13.34
C GLY A 228 -22.42 -4.35 -13.77
N ASP A 229 -22.62 -3.42 -12.85
CA ASP A 229 -23.10 -2.07 -13.14
C ASP A 229 -22.13 -1.37 -14.13
N PRO A 230 -22.59 -0.96 -15.32
CA PRO A 230 -21.76 -0.34 -16.34
C PRO A 230 -21.21 1.05 -15.93
N ALA A 231 -21.72 1.67 -14.88
CA ALA A 231 -21.18 2.90 -14.33
C ALA A 231 -19.89 2.66 -13.51
N MET A 232 -19.62 1.41 -13.13
CA MET A 232 -18.43 1.03 -12.37
C MET A 232 -17.34 0.57 -13.34
N LYS A 233 -16.11 1.00 -13.11
CA LYS A 233 -14.96 0.51 -13.88
C LYS A 233 -14.68 -0.96 -13.51
N PRO A 234 -14.65 -1.88 -14.50
CA PRO A 234 -14.35 -3.28 -14.23
C PRO A 234 -12.89 -3.46 -13.77
N LEU A 235 -12.65 -4.48 -12.96
CA LEU A 235 -11.30 -4.92 -12.63
C LEU A 235 -10.60 -5.48 -13.89
N ASN A 236 -9.27 -5.43 -13.90
CA ASN A 236 -8.47 -5.90 -15.04
C ASN A 236 -7.46 -6.98 -14.61
N PRO A 237 -7.88 -8.26 -14.53
CA PRO A 237 -7.01 -9.37 -14.13
C PRO A 237 -5.76 -9.53 -15.00
N ASP A 238 -5.84 -9.19 -16.29
CA ASP A 238 -4.69 -9.31 -17.20
C ASP A 238 -3.63 -8.24 -16.88
N TRP A 239 -4.06 -7.02 -16.55
CA TRP A 239 -3.15 -5.99 -16.09
C TRP A 239 -2.51 -6.37 -14.75
N ASP A 240 -3.31 -6.86 -13.82
CA ASP A 240 -2.86 -7.30 -12.49
C ASP A 240 -1.83 -8.44 -12.60
N ALA A 241 -2.09 -9.42 -13.47
CA ALA A 241 -1.16 -10.51 -13.74
C ALA A 241 0.18 -9.99 -14.29
N ARG A 242 0.15 -9.11 -15.30
CA ARG A 242 1.36 -8.50 -15.87
C ARG A 242 2.17 -7.72 -14.82
N TRP A 243 1.48 -6.97 -13.94
CA TRP A 243 2.12 -6.22 -12.86
C TRP A 243 2.84 -7.15 -11.87
N MET A 244 2.14 -8.16 -11.37
CA MET A 244 2.70 -9.15 -10.45
C MET A 244 3.85 -9.93 -11.09
N ASP A 245 3.72 -10.35 -12.35
CA ASP A 245 4.77 -11.05 -13.10
C ASP A 245 6.05 -10.24 -13.23
N ALA A 246 5.93 -8.93 -13.50
CA ALA A 246 7.09 -8.05 -13.61
C ALA A 246 7.82 -7.88 -12.25
N LEU A 247 7.06 -7.75 -11.16
CA LEU A 247 7.63 -7.71 -9.80
C LEU A 247 8.31 -9.03 -9.44
N GLU A 248 7.69 -10.16 -9.76
CA GLU A 248 8.22 -11.50 -9.47
C GLU A 248 9.51 -11.77 -10.25
N ARG A 249 9.54 -11.43 -11.54
CA ARG A 249 10.77 -11.53 -12.36
C ARG A 249 11.87 -10.57 -11.93
N GLY A 250 11.52 -9.54 -11.15
CA GLY A 250 12.47 -8.52 -10.72
C GLY A 250 13.00 -7.67 -11.87
N ASP A 251 12.13 -7.39 -12.83
CA ASP A 251 12.38 -6.45 -13.93
C ASP A 251 11.64 -5.12 -13.69
N PRO A 252 12.17 -4.28 -12.79
CA PRO A 252 11.57 -2.98 -12.52
C PRO A 252 11.68 -2.04 -13.73
N GLY A 253 12.57 -2.35 -14.70
CA GLY A 253 12.66 -1.63 -15.97
C GLY A 253 11.41 -1.77 -16.81
N ALA A 254 10.85 -2.99 -16.89
CA ALA A 254 9.60 -3.24 -17.59
C ALA A 254 8.43 -2.42 -17.01
N LEU A 255 8.35 -2.29 -15.68
CA LEU A 255 7.31 -1.50 -15.03
C LEU A 255 7.51 0.01 -15.27
N THR A 256 8.76 0.50 -15.19
CA THR A 256 9.04 1.94 -15.38
C THR A 256 8.91 2.40 -16.83
N ALA A 257 8.85 1.48 -17.79
CA ALA A 257 8.56 1.76 -19.18
C ALA A 257 7.05 1.91 -19.50
N LEU A 258 6.18 1.59 -18.54
CA LEU A 258 4.74 1.76 -18.72
C LEU A 258 4.36 3.24 -18.81
N ASP A 259 3.38 3.52 -19.65
CA ASP A 259 2.72 4.82 -19.68
C ASP A 259 1.91 5.02 -18.39
N GLU A 260 2.17 6.10 -17.66
CA GLU A 260 1.49 6.42 -16.41
C GLU A 260 -0.03 6.59 -16.61
N ASP A 261 -0.44 7.16 -17.72
CA ASP A 261 -1.85 7.35 -18.05
C ASP A 261 -2.53 6.01 -18.40
N ALA A 262 -1.74 5.03 -18.90
CA ALA A 262 -2.26 3.69 -19.16
C ALA A 262 -2.66 2.97 -17.86
N ILE A 263 -1.98 3.21 -16.74
CA ILE A 263 -2.39 2.66 -15.44
C ILE A 263 -3.82 3.08 -15.13
N THR A 264 -4.10 4.39 -15.21
CA THR A 264 -5.46 4.91 -14.98
C THR A 264 -6.47 4.35 -15.98
N ARG A 265 -6.11 4.31 -17.28
CA ARG A 265 -7.04 3.83 -18.32
C ARG A 265 -7.34 2.34 -18.18
N GLU A 266 -6.34 1.52 -17.91
CA GLU A 266 -6.47 0.06 -17.91
C GLU A 266 -6.89 -0.50 -16.56
N ALA A 267 -6.35 0.03 -15.47
CA ALA A 267 -6.51 -0.56 -14.14
C ALA A 267 -7.30 0.32 -13.15
N GLY A 268 -7.53 1.59 -13.46
CA GLY A 268 -8.24 2.53 -12.60
C GLY A 268 -7.33 3.56 -11.93
N LEU A 269 -7.93 4.67 -11.51
CA LEU A 269 -7.19 5.76 -10.87
C LEU A 269 -6.49 5.29 -9.58
N SER A 270 -7.16 4.49 -8.78
CA SER A 270 -6.60 3.98 -7.52
C SER A 270 -5.54 2.89 -7.72
N ALA A 271 -5.43 2.27 -8.92
CA ALA A 271 -4.36 1.31 -9.23
C ALA A 271 -2.95 1.89 -9.10
N HIS A 272 -2.82 3.22 -9.01
CA HIS A 272 -1.54 3.86 -8.66
C HIS A 272 -1.01 3.45 -7.27
N GLU A 273 -1.84 2.88 -6.41
CA GLU A 273 -1.41 2.30 -5.14
C GLU A 273 -0.46 1.10 -5.32
N SER A 274 -0.59 0.35 -6.41
CA SER A 274 0.33 -0.73 -6.75
C SER A 274 1.80 -0.30 -6.85
N LYS A 275 2.07 1.00 -7.04
CA LYS A 275 3.41 1.57 -7.02
C LYS A 275 4.11 1.41 -5.66
N THR A 276 3.36 1.22 -4.56
CA THR A 276 3.94 0.88 -3.25
C THR A 276 4.69 -0.46 -3.31
N TRP A 277 4.13 -1.43 -4.08
CA TRP A 277 4.79 -2.72 -4.31
C TRP A 277 6.08 -2.55 -5.11
N LEU A 278 6.08 -1.65 -6.11
CA LEU A 278 7.29 -1.34 -6.88
C LEU A 278 8.38 -0.74 -5.97
N VAL A 279 8.03 0.19 -5.07
CA VAL A 279 8.99 0.75 -4.09
C VAL A 279 9.56 -0.37 -3.24
N ALA A 280 8.70 -1.17 -2.59
CA ALA A 280 9.12 -2.26 -1.71
C ALA A 280 9.99 -3.30 -2.44
N ARG A 281 9.59 -3.70 -3.66
CA ARG A 281 10.33 -4.68 -4.48
C ARG A 281 11.69 -4.14 -4.95
N SER A 282 11.77 -2.86 -5.29
CA SER A 282 13.01 -2.23 -5.76
C SER A 282 14.07 -2.08 -4.66
N ALA A 283 13.69 -2.25 -3.40
CA ALA A 283 14.62 -2.30 -2.27
C ALA A 283 15.29 -3.68 -2.10
N LEU A 284 14.88 -4.69 -2.87
CA LEU A 284 15.55 -5.99 -2.94
C LEU A 284 16.53 -6.01 -4.12
N PRO A 285 17.52 -6.92 -4.12
CA PRO A 285 18.38 -7.15 -5.28
C PRO A 285 17.57 -7.40 -6.57
N ALA A 286 18.11 -6.98 -7.70
CA ALA A 286 17.53 -7.27 -9.01
C ALA A 286 17.52 -8.78 -9.30
N GLY A 287 16.62 -9.19 -10.18
CA GLY A 287 16.44 -10.60 -10.56
C GLY A 287 15.20 -11.24 -9.94
N PRO A 288 14.90 -12.47 -10.32
CA PRO A 288 13.69 -13.17 -9.88
C PRO A 288 13.58 -13.31 -8.36
N LEU A 289 12.37 -13.19 -7.83
CA LEU A 289 12.10 -13.49 -6.42
C LEU A 289 12.34 -14.98 -6.14
N PRO A 290 13.13 -15.32 -5.11
CA PRO A 290 13.32 -16.72 -4.75
C PRO A 290 12.04 -17.29 -4.12
N THR A 291 11.59 -18.45 -4.59
CA THR A 291 10.45 -19.22 -4.03
C THR A 291 9.24 -18.35 -3.62
N PRO A 292 8.65 -17.58 -4.54
CA PRO A 292 7.59 -16.65 -4.17
C PRO A 292 6.31 -17.40 -3.74
N VAL A 293 5.64 -16.87 -2.73
CA VAL A 293 4.23 -17.16 -2.44
C VAL A 293 3.39 -16.15 -3.16
N ARG A 294 2.59 -16.61 -4.10
CA ARG A 294 1.71 -15.75 -4.90
C ARG A 294 0.27 -16.21 -4.80
N TRP A 295 -0.63 -15.26 -4.59
CA TRP A 295 -2.07 -15.46 -4.69
C TRP A 295 -2.72 -14.22 -5.31
N TYR A 296 -3.76 -14.42 -6.10
CA TYR A 296 -4.52 -13.34 -6.73
C TYR A 296 -5.95 -13.77 -7.02
N ARG A 297 -6.90 -12.86 -6.76
CA ARG A 297 -8.29 -12.92 -7.27
C ARG A 297 -8.79 -11.51 -7.58
N ALA A 298 -9.55 -11.40 -8.67
CA ALA A 298 -10.41 -10.24 -8.88
C ALA A 298 -11.63 -10.39 -7.99
N ILE A 299 -11.84 -9.46 -7.05
CA ILE A 299 -12.95 -9.50 -6.09
C ILE A 299 -13.77 -8.23 -6.24
N PRO A 300 -14.81 -8.24 -7.10
CA PRO A 300 -15.62 -7.05 -7.36
C PRO A 300 -16.30 -6.49 -6.10
N ASP A 301 -16.73 -7.34 -5.18
CA ASP A 301 -17.33 -6.93 -3.91
C ASP A 301 -16.37 -6.10 -3.04
N PHE A 302 -15.08 -6.27 -3.22
CA PHE A 302 -14.01 -5.48 -2.58
C PHE A 302 -13.54 -4.31 -3.44
N ILE A 303 -14.07 -4.17 -4.64
CA ILE A 303 -13.63 -3.21 -5.68
C ILE A 303 -12.12 -3.35 -5.94
N ALA A 304 -11.56 -4.52 -5.87
CA ALA A 304 -10.12 -4.69 -5.96
C ALA A 304 -9.69 -5.96 -6.70
N GLY A 305 -8.71 -5.84 -7.58
CA GLY A 305 -7.78 -6.90 -7.86
C GLY A 305 -6.97 -7.16 -6.58
N TYR A 306 -7.27 -8.23 -5.88
CA TYR A 306 -6.66 -8.54 -4.60
C TYR A 306 -5.52 -9.53 -4.78
N GLY A 307 -4.31 -9.11 -4.46
CA GLY A 307 -3.10 -9.89 -4.62
C GLY A 307 -2.26 -9.96 -3.35
N LEU A 308 -1.51 -11.05 -3.24
CA LEU A 308 -0.46 -11.29 -2.26
C LEU A 308 0.77 -11.80 -3.02
N LEU A 309 1.92 -11.18 -2.79
CA LEU A 309 3.20 -11.65 -3.36
C LEU A 309 4.29 -11.49 -2.28
N PHE A 310 4.73 -12.62 -1.75
CA PHE A 310 5.75 -12.64 -0.70
C PHE A 310 6.97 -13.43 -1.17
N SER A 311 8.15 -12.94 -0.82
CA SER A 311 9.41 -13.66 -0.98
C SER A 311 10.46 -13.12 -0.01
N ARG A 312 11.45 -13.93 0.30
CA ARG A 312 12.58 -13.56 1.16
C ARG A 312 13.90 -13.94 0.52
N THR A 313 14.93 -13.15 0.78
CA THR A 313 16.31 -13.52 0.50
C THR A 313 16.93 -14.07 1.79
N ASP A 314 17.67 -15.16 1.67
CA ASP A 314 18.49 -15.64 2.78
C ASP A 314 19.77 -14.81 2.91
N PRO A 315 20.38 -14.71 4.11
CA PRO A 315 21.64 -14.00 4.30
C PRO A 315 22.73 -14.65 3.45
N THR A 316 23.45 -13.85 2.68
CA THR A 316 24.67 -14.29 1.96
C THR A 316 25.89 -14.06 2.80
#